data_8e0bab079dc6be1cf4be916755cddd5e
#
_entry.id   8e0bab079dc6be1cf4be916755cddd5e
#
_cell.length_a   1.000
_cell.length_b   1.000
_cell.length_c   1.000
_cell.angle_alpha   90.00
_cell.angle_beta   90.00
_cell.angle_gamma   90.00
#
_symmetry.space_group_name_H-M   'P 1'
#
loop_
_entity.id
_entity.type
_entity.pdbx_description
1 polymer ?
#
loop_
_entity_poly.entity_id
_entity_poly.type
_entity_poly.pdbx_seq_one_letter_code
_entity_poly.pdbx_strand_id
1 'polypeptide(L)'
;MQTYLGACTELGLADITAETVGAPQAILIEGYVWDIAEGPALARKAVDIARGNGTAIALSLSDSFCVERHRESFEEFVRDGADIVVADEDEINALLETDNFDDSLRALDDYQNLFAMTRSAKGSVIVSGAEMVVQPADGVEDVLDTTGAGDAWCAGFLYGWVNHRSLNDCARYGTHCASQVIQQLGARIEPGLLDELQSL
;
A
#
# COMPACT_ATOMS: atom_id res chain seq x y z
N MET A 1 -13.23 9.97 9.98
CA MET A 1 -12.33 11.09 9.52
C MET A 1 -13.05 11.90 8.45
N GLN A 2 -12.84 13.22 8.36
CA GLN A 2 -13.34 14.03 7.24
C GLN A 2 -12.17 14.29 6.29
N THR A 3 -12.25 13.76 5.07
CA THR A 3 -11.17 13.87 4.08
C THR A 3 -11.41 15.05 3.15
N TYR A 4 -10.40 15.90 3.00
CA TYR A 4 -10.37 16.95 2.00
C TYR A 4 -9.05 16.85 1.23
N LEU A 5 -9.13 16.49 -0.04
CA LEU A 5 -7.96 16.19 -0.86
C LEU A 5 -7.06 17.40 -1.14
N GLY A 6 -7.61 18.63 -1.08
CA GLY A 6 -6.81 19.84 -1.23
C GLY A 6 -6.11 19.95 -2.58
N ALA A 7 -4.84 20.36 -2.56
CA ALA A 7 -4.06 20.63 -3.76
C ALA A 7 -3.80 19.39 -4.63
N CYS A 8 -3.95 18.17 -4.10
CA CYS A 8 -3.74 16.97 -4.93
C CYS A 8 -4.79 16.83 -6.04
N THR A 9 -5.95 17.51 -5.91
CA THR A 9 -6.96 17.55 -6.99
C THR A 9 -6.55 18.35 -8.21
N GLU A 10 -5.50 19.16 -8.08
CA GLU A 10 -4.94 19.96 -9.19
C GLU A 10 -3.90 19.17 -10.00
N LEU A 11 -3.53 17.96 -9.56
CA LEU A 11 -2.60 17.09 -10.28
C LEU A 11 -3.17 16.72 -11.64
N GLY A 12 -2.43 17.00 -12.69
CA GLY A 12 -2.83 16.75 -14.07
C GLY A 12 -1.81 15.90 -14.84
N LEU A 13 -2.21 15.42 -16.02
CA LEU A 13 -1.33 14.61 -16.87
C LEU A 13 0.00 15.30 -17.24
N ALA A 14 0.04 16.63 -17.26
CA ALA A 14 1.26 17.39 -17.54
C ALA A 14 2.32 17.25 -16.43
N ASP A 15 1.90 16.97 -15.20
CA ASP A 15 2.79 16.85 -14.04
C ASP A 15 3.47 15.48 -13.98
N ILE A 16 2.90 14.47 -14.65
CA ILE A 16 3.45 13.13 -14.72
C ILE A 16 4.40 13.05 -15.92
N THR A 17 5.68 13.23 -15.66
CA THR A 17 6.75 13.24 -16.68
C THR A 17 7.85 12.25 -16.31
N ALA A 18 8.72 11.92 -17.25
CA ALA A 18 9.88 11.08 -16.97
C ALA A 18 10.81 11.70 -15.91
N GLU A 19 10.83 13.03 -15.79
CA GLU A 19 11.61 13.75 -14.77
C GLU A 19 10.98 13.61 -13.39
N THR A 20 9.64 13.78 -13.28
CA THR A 20 8.93 13.72 -11.98
C THR A 20 8.80 12.28 -11.47
N VAL A 21 8.60 11.30 -12.34
CA VAL A 21 8.59 9.87 -11.98
C VAL A 21 10.00 9.37 -11.67
N GLY A 22 10.99 9.82 -12.45
CA GLY A 22 12.38 9.38 -12.29
C GLY A 22 12.56 7.90 -12.63
N ALA A 23 13.58 7.29 -12.01
CA ALA A 23 13.88 5.86 -12.12
C ALA A 23 14.09 5.25 -10.71
N PRO A 24 13.13 5.33 -9.80
CA PRO A 24 13.23 4.70 -8.48
C PRO A 24 13.11 3.17 -8.59
N GLN A 25 13.42 2.46 -7.52
CA GLN A 25 13.22 1.00 -7.47
C GLN A 25 11.73 0.62 -7.44
N ALA A 26 10.90 1.45 -6.82
CA ALA A 26 9.45 1.33 -6.82
C ALA A 26 8.78 2.70 -6.77
N ILE A 27 7.58 2.82 -7.34
CA ILE A 27 6.67 3.94 -7.09
C ILE A 27 5.45 3.42 -6.32
N LEU A 28 4.94 4.24 -5.41
CA LEU A 28 3.67 3.99 -4.73
C LEU A 28 2.61 4.90 -5.35
N ILE A 29 1.50 4.31 -5.75
CA ILE A 29 0.30 5.00 -6.22
C ILE A 29 -0.77 4.83 -5.14
N GLU A 30 -1.27 5.96 -4.63
CA GLU A 30 -2.35 5.99 -3.65
C GLU A 30 -3.70 5.85 -4.34
N GLY A 31 -4.60 5.04 -3.79
CA GLY A 31 -5.94 4.83 -4.32
C GLY A 31 -6.78 6.11 -4.39
N TYR A 32 -6.53 7.08 -3.51
CA TYR A 32 -7.18 8.39 -3.58
C TYR A 32 -6.98 9.12 -4.92
N VAL A 33 -6.00 8.74 -5.72
CA VAL A 33 -5.82 9.26 -7.10
C VAL A 33 -7.05 8.99 -7.94
N TRP A 34 -7.81 7.91 -7.69
CA TRP A 34 -9.04 7.61 -8.43
C TRP A 34 -10.17 8.62 -8.18
N ASP A 35 -10.14 9.36 -7.08
CA ASP A 35 -11.12 10.40 -6.75
C ASP A 35 -10.83 11.75 -7.42
N ILE A 36 -9.74 11.90 -8.18
CA ILE A 36 -9.47 13.11 -8.97
C ILE A 36 -9.82 12.89 -10.45
N ALA A 37 -10.12 13.99 -11.17
CA ALA A 37 -10.78 13.95 -12.47
C ALA A 37 -10.08 13.07 -13.54
N GLU A 38 -8.74 13.07 -13.59
CA GLU A 38 -7.93 12.28 -14.52
C GLU A 38 -7.19 11.13 -13.84
N GLY A 39 -7.58 10.76 -12.62
CA GLY A 39 -6.86 9.85 -11.74
C GLY A 39 -6.40 8.54 -12.37
N PRO A 40 -7.27 7.72 -12.94
CA PRO A 40 -6.87 6.49 -13.62
C PRO A 40 -5.90 6.71 -14.78
N ALA A 41 -6.03 7.81 -15.52
CA ALA A 41 -5.11 8.16 -16.62
C ALA A 41 -3.75 8.62 -16.09
N LEU A 42 -3.72 9.35 -14.96
CA LEU A 42 -2.50 9.72 -14.26
C LEU A 42 -1.73 8.48 -13.79
N ALA A 43 -2.43 7.53 -13.15
CA ALA A 43 -1.86 6.28 -12.68
C ALA A 43 -1.27 5.46 -13.85
N ARG A 44 -2.02 5.30 -14.95
CA ARG A 44 -1.52 4.59 -16.15
C ARG A 44 -0.31 5.26 -16.76
N LYS A 45 -0.29 6.58 -16.87
CA LYS A 45 0.85 7.33 -17.38
C LYS A 45 2.10 7.15 -16.49
N ALA A 46 1.93 7.17 -15.17
CA ALA A 46 3.02 6.91 -14.24
C ALA A 46 3.58 5.48 -14.42
N VAL A 47 2.70 4.48 -14.57
CA VAL A 47 3.08 3.08 -14.85
C VAL A 47 3.88 2.95 -16.15
N ASP A 48 3.41 3.56 -17.24
CA ASP A 48 4.08 3.48 -18.54
C ASP A 48 5.53 4.02 -18.46
N ILE A 49 5.72 5.15 -17.77
CA ILE A 49 7.04 5.73 -17.56
C ILE A 49 7.91 4.84 -16.66
N ALA A 50 7.35 4.39 -15.54
CA ALA A 50 8.05 3.58 -14.54
C ALA A 50 8.51 2.24 -15.12
N ARG A 51 7.64 1.54 -15.85
CA ARG A 51 7.97 0.25 -16.50
C ARG A 51 9.08 0.38 -17.54
N GLY A 52 9.14 1.51 -18.26
CA GLY A 52 10.25 1.81 -19.17
C GLY A 52 11.60 1.86 -18.47
N ASN A 53 11.65 2.07 -17.17
CA ASN A 53 12.86 2.14 -16.34
C ASN A 53 13.07 0.87 -15.47
N GLY A 54 12.20 -0.13 -15.58
CA GLY A 54 12.26 -1.33 -14.72
C GLY A 54 11.84 -1.07 -13.26
N THR A 55 11.10 0.01 -13.02
CA THR A 55 10.57 0.41 -11.72
C THR A 55 9.34 -0.44 -11.36
N ALA A 56 9.28 -0.98 -10.16
CA ALA A 56 8.11 -1.70 -9.66
C ALA A 56 6.96 -0.74 -9.30
N ILE A 57 5.75 -1.23 -9.44
CA ILE A 57 4.52 -0.47 -9.18
C ILE A 57 3.83 -1.03 -7.95
N ALA A 58 3.79 -0.26 -6.88
CA ALA A 58 2.98 -0.54 -5.72
C ALA A 58 1.70 0.32 -5.77
N LEU A 59 0.56 -0.30 -5.49
CA LEU A 59 -0.74 0.35 -5.33
C LEU A 59 -1.20 0.19 -3.89
N SER A 60 -1.50 1.29 -3.21
CA SER A 60 -2.30 1.26 -1.99
C SER A 60 -3.76 1.46 -2.34
N LEU A 61 -4.66 0.64 -1.82
CA LEU A 61 -6.11 0.82 -2.05
C LEU A 61 -6.68 2.02 -1.29
N SER A 62 -6.02 2.44 -0.21
CA SER A 62 -6.20 3.68 0.55
C SER A 62 -7.49 3.83 1.34
N ASP A 63 -8.65 3.39 0.82
CA ASP A 63 -9.96 3.56 1.47
C ASP A 63 -11.02 2.69 0.80
N SER A 64 -11.75 1.89 1.60
CA SER A 64 -12.77 0.96 1.08
C SER A 64 -13.88 1.65 0.30
N PHE A 65 -14.30 2.87 0.71
CA PHE A 65 -15.31 3.64 -0.03
C PHE A 65 -14.79 4.14 -1.38
N CYS A 66 -13.49 4.46 -1.48
CA CYS A 66 -12.86 4.79 -2.75
C CYS A 66 -12.85 3.56 -3.67
N VAL A 67 -12.49 2.40 -3.14
CA VAL A 67 -12.52 1.13 -3.86
C VAL A 67 -13.92 0.82 -4.37
N GLU A 68 -14.95 0.92 -3.53
CA GLU A 68 -16.34 0.67 -3.93
C GLU A 68 -16.81 1.57 -5.08
N ARG A 69 -16.43 2.86 -5.06
CA ARG A 69 -16.80 3.82 -6.11
C ARG A 69 -16.13 3.52 -7.45
N HIS A 70 -14.93 2.97 -7.43
CA HIS A 70 -14.07 2.81 -8.61
C HIS A 70 -13.65 1.36 -8.87
N ARG A 71 -14.37 0.38 -8.31
CA ARG A 71 -13.98 -1.04 -8.24
C ARG A 71 -13.48 -1.61 -9.56
N GLU A 72 -14.26 -1.50 -10.62
CA GLU A 72 -13.88 -2.03 -11.94
C GLU A 72 -12.54 -1.48 -12.43
N SER A 73 -12.29 -0.18 -12.21
CA SER A 73 -11.05 0.48 -12.60
C SER A 73 -9.87 0.06 -11.71
N PHE A 74 -10.11 -0.16 -10.40
CA PHE A 74 -9.11 -0.73 -9.51
C PHE A 74 -8.76 -2.16 -9.89
N GLU A 75 -9.76 -2.99 -10.16
CA GLU A 75 -9.53 -4.38 -10.53
C GLU A 75 -8.72 -4.50 -11.83
N GLU A 76 -9.08 -3.70 -12.86
CA GLU A 76 -8.30 -3.61 -14.09
C GLU A 76 -6.86 -3.16 -13.83
N PHE A 77 -6.66 -2.15 -12.98
CA PHE A 77 -5.34 -1.66 -12.65
C PHE A 77 -4.51 -2.67 -11.83
N VAL A 78 -5.13 -3.37 -10.90
CA VAL A 78 -4.47 -4.46 -10.16
C VAL A 78 -3.98 -5.53 -11.12
N ARG A 79 -4.81 -5.98 -12.07
CA ARG A 79 -4.43 -7.06 -13.01
C ARG A 79 -3.31 -6.66 -13.97
N ASP A 80 -3.33 -5.42 -14.48
CA ASP A 80 -2.48 -5.00 -15.60
C ASP A 80 -1.40 -3.99 -15.19
N GLY A 81 -1.60 -3.28 -14.09
CA GLY A 81 -0.78 -2.12 -13.72
C GLY A 81 0.12 -2.33 -12.50
N ALA A 82 -0.35 -3.05 -11.48
CA ALA A 82 0.37 -3.17 -10.22
C ALA A 82 1.20 -4.46 -10.11
N ASP A 83 2.37 -4.37 -9.49
CA ASP A 83 3.18 -5.53 -9.10
C ASP A 83 2.90 -5.91 -7.63
N ILE A 84 2.67 -4.88 -6.79
CA ILE A 84 2.39 -5.00 -5.36
C ILE A 84 1.08 -4.29 -5.07
N VAL A 85 0.18 -4.94 -4.32
CA VAL A 85 -1.05 -4.34 -3.82
C VAL A 85 -0.99 -4.31 -2.30
N VAL A 86 -1.11 -3.11 -1.73
CA VAL A 86 -1.21 -2.88 -0.29
C VAL A 86 -2.64 -2.53 0.04
N ALA A 87 -3.23 -3.22 1.00
CA ALA A 87 -4.61 -3.04 1.41
C ALA A 87 -4.80 -3.31 2.89
N ASP A 88 -5.88 -2.83 3.47
CA ASP A 88 -6.39 -3.39 4.71
C ASP A 88 -7.48 -4.46 4.46
N GLU A 89 -7.99 -5.08 5.56
CA GLU A 89 -9.01 -6.13 5.50
C GLU A 89 -10.30 -5.64 4.82
N ASP A 90 -10.72 -4.40 5.07
CA ASP A 90 -11.96 -3.84 4.52
C ASP A 90 -11.79 -3.46 3.04
N GLU A 91 -10.63 -2.92 2.69
CA GLU A 91 -10.29 -2.54 1.32
C GLU A 91 -10.21 -3.74 0.38
N ILE A 92 -9.54 -4.82 0.82
CA ILE A 92 -9.45 -6.03 -0.02
C ILE A 92 -10.80 -6.72 -0.16
N ASN A 93 -11.62 -6.76 0.91
CA ASN A 93 -12.98 -7.28 0.84
C ASN A 93 -13.84 -6.45 -0.13
N ALA A 94 -13.71 -5.12 -0.12
CA ALA A 94 -14.41 -4.24 -1.04
C ALA A 94 -13.99 -4.46 -2.51
N LEU A 95 -12.69 -4.64 -2.77
CA LEU A 95 -12.18 -4.91 -4.12
C LEU A 95 -12.71 -6.22 -4.68
N LEU A 96 -12.68 -7.29 -3.88
CA LEU A 96 -13.00 -8.65 -4.31
C LEU A 96 -14.47 -9.03 -4.09
N GLU A 97 -15.32 -8.11 -3.60
CA GLU A 97 -16.73 -8.33 -3.29
C GLU A 97 -16.97 -9.54 -2.37
N THR A 98 -16.17 -9.64 -1.32
CA THR A 98 -16.24 -10.73 -0.36
C THR A 98 -16.78 -10.28 0.99
N ASP A 99 -17.42 -11.18 1.73
CA ASP A 99 -18.00 -10.89 3.05
C ASP A 99 -16.99 -10.93 4.19
N ASN A 100 -15.82 -11.52 3.96
CA ASN A 100 -14.78 -11.70 4.98
C ASN A 100 -13.40 -11.94 4.36
N PHE A 101 -12.38 -11.76 5.19
CA PHE A 101 -10.97 -11.87 4.77
C PHE A 101 -10.57 -13.26 4.28
N ASP A 102 -11.14 -14.34 4.82
CA ASP A 102 -10.80 -15.70 4.40
C ASP A 102 -11.31 -16.01 2.98
N ASP A 103 -12.46 -15.42 2.60
CA ASP A 103 -12.97 -15.51 1.23
C ASP A 103 -12.13 -14.64 0.28
N SER A 104 -11.70 -13.45 0.74
CA SER A 104 -10.74 -12.64 -0.02
C SER A 104 -9.45 -13.40 -0.30
N LEU A 105 -8.85 -14.05 0.71
CA LEU A 105 -7.63 -14.84 0.53
C LEU A 105 -7.79 -15.92 -0.55
N ARG A 106 -8.94 -16.59 -0.61
CA ARG A 106 -9.20 -17.62 -1.65
C ARG A 106 -9.34 -17.00 -3.04
N ALA A 107 -9.93 -15.81 -3.14
CA ALA A 107 -10.08 -15.12 -4.41
C ALA A 107 -8.75 -14.61 -4.99
N LEU A 108 -7.70 -14.48 -4.16
CA LEU A 108 -6.36 -14.08 -4.64
C LEU A 108 -5.69 -15.11 -5.52
N ASP A 109 -6.13 -16.38 -5.54
CA ASP A 109 -5.57 -17.42 -6.40
C ASP A 109 -5.65 -17.04 -7.90
N ASP A 110 -6.57 -16.15 -8.28
CA ASP A 110 -6.76 -15.67 -9.65
C ASP A 110 -5.80 -14.50 -10.03
N TYR A 111 -4.95 -14.04 -9.10
CA TYR A 111 -4.05 -12.90 -9.29
C TYR A 111 -2.58 -13.33 -9.26
N GLN A 112 -1.74 -12.56 -9.97
CA GLN A 112 -0.29 -12.78 -10.03
C GLN A 112 0.51 -11.79 -9.18
N ASN A 113 -0.18 -10.82 -8.58
CA ASN A 113 0.41 -9.74 -7.80
C ASN A 113 0.92 -10.24 -6.45
N LEU A 114 1.84 -9.49 -5.85
CA LEU A 114 2.10 -9.58 -4.42
C LEU A 114 1.03 -8.77 -3.68
N PHE A 115 0.28 -9.41 -2.79
CA PHE A 115 -0.67 -8.76 -1.89
C PHE A 115 -0.10 -8.65 -0.49
N ALA A 116 -0.08 -7.45 0.06
CA ALA A 116 0.41 -7.14 1.40
C ALA A 116 -0.75 -6.50 2.20
N MET A 117 -1.42 -7.30 3.03
CA MET A 117 -2.70 -6.95 3.63
C MET A 117 -2.58 -6.79 5.14
N THR A 118 -2.93 -5.61 5.64
CA THR A 118 -2.98 -5.31 7.07
C THR A 118 -4.33 -5.68 7.68
N ARG A 119 -4.32 -6.08 8.97
CA ARG A 119 -5.51 -6.51 9.70
C ARG A 119 -5.57 -5.91 11.10
N SER A 120 -5.15 -4.66 11.22
CA SER A 120 -5.12 -3.94 12.51
C SER A 120 -4.40 -4.76 13.60
N ALA A 121 -5.00 -4.96 14.76
CA ALA A 121 -4.44 -5.73 15.86
C ALA A 121 -4.21 -7.23 15.55
N LYS A 122 -4.74 -7.74 14.44
CA LYS A 122 -4.50 -9.11 13.98
C LYS A 122 -3.17 -9.26 13.21
N GLY A 123 -2.46 -8.15 12.95
CA GLY A 123 -1.21 -8.13 12.21
C GLY A 123 -1.39 -7.96 10.70
N SER A 124 -0.66 -8.73 9.90
CA SER A 124 -0.73 -8.68 8.44
C SER A 124 -0.56 -10.05 7.80
N VAL A 125 -1.04 -10.17 6.56
CA VAL A 125 -0.90 -11.36 5.72
C VAL A 125 -0.33 -10.91 4.37
N ILE A 126 0.75 -11.55 3.92
CA ILE A 126 1.35 -11.30 2.63
C ILE A 126 1.18 -12.57 1.77
N VAL A 127 0.72 -12.38 0.53
CA VAL A 127 0.53 -13.47 -0.44
C VAL A 127 1.30 -13.14 -1.71
N SER A 128 2.13 -14.07 -2.18
CA SER A 128 2.87 -13.96 -3.43
C SER A 128 2.94 -15.32 -4.11
N GLY A 129 2.06 -15.59 -5.06
CA GLY A 129 1.90 -16.92 -5.64
C GLY A 129 1.57 -17.96 -4.56
N ALA A 130 2.39 -18.99 -4.42
CA ALA A 130 2.21 -20.04 -3.41
C ALA A 130 2.78 -19.68 -2.03
N GLU A 131 3.50 -18.59 -1.91
CA GLU A 131 4.07 -18.13 -0.63
C GLU A 131 3.05 -17.32 0.15
N MET A 132 2.82 -17.68 1.43
CA MET A 132 2.01 -16.93 2.35
C MET A 132 2.79 -16.68 3.64
N VAL A 133 2.84 -15.43 4.06
CA VAL A 133 3.47 -14.99 5.31
C VAL A 133 2.39 -14.39 6.21
N VAL A 134 2.36 -14.79 7.46
CA VAL A 134 1.49 -14.21 8.49
C VAL A 134 2.37 -13.57 9.55
N GLN A 135 2.26 -12.25 9.71
CA GLN A 135 3.00 -11.48 10.69
C GLN A 135 2.03 -10.97 11.77
N PRO A 136 2.17 -11.38 13.04
CA PRO A 136 1.41 -10.80 14.13
C PRO A 136 1.70 -9.31 14.29
N ALA A 137 0.72 -8.55 14.82
CA ALA A 137 0.97 -7.17 15.23
C ALA A 137 1.93 -7.12 16.43
N ASP A 138 2.74 -6.07 16.49
CA ASP A 138 3.53 -5.79 17.68
C ASP A 138 2.61 -5.37 18.83
N GLY A 139 2.87 -5.88 20.01
CA GLY A 139 2.17 -5.44 21.20
C GLY A 139 2.61 -4.03 21.59
N VAL A 140 1.66 -3.09 21.59
CA VAL A 140 1.87 -1.72 22.10
C VAL A 140 1.04 -1.51 23.36
N GLU A 141 1.60 -0.80 24.34
CA GLU A 141 0.89 -0.55 25.63
C GLU A 141 -0.24 0.48 25.44
N ASP A 142 0.08 1.58 24.73
CA ASP A 142 -0.85 2.69 24.53
C ASP A 142 -0.96 3.05 23.04
N VAL A 143 -2.14 2.99 22.48
CA VAL A 143 -2.48 3.50 21.16
C VAL A 143 -3.04 4.90 21.31
N LEU A 144 -2.32 5.92 20.82
CA LEU A 144 -2.72 7.32 20.93
C LEU A 144 -3.48 7.82 19.68
N ASP A 145 -2.97 7.47 18.49
CA ASP A 145 -3.53 7.92 17.21
C ASP A 145 -3.18 6.90 16.11
N THR A 146 -4.18 6.38 15.42
CA THR A 146 -3.96 5.42 14.33
C THR A 146 -3.75 6.07 12.97
N THR A 147 -3.75 7.41 12.90
CA THR A 147 -3.53 8.16 11.67
C THR A 147 -2.16 7.84 11.09
N GLY A 148 -2.13 7.40 9.82
CA GLY A 148 -0.90 7.04 9.12
C GLY A 148 -0.33 5.66 9.45
N ALA A 149 -1.05 4.83 10.22
CA ALA A 149 -0.59 3.46 10.52
C ALA A 149 -0.40 2.61 9.25
N GLY A 150 -1.35 2.69 8.32
CA GLY A 150 -1.27 2.02 7.01
C GLY A 150 -0.10 2.54 6.17
N ASP A 151 0.07 3.86 6.11
CA ASP A 151 1.16 4.50 5.36
C ASP A 151 2.53 4.11 5.93
N ALA A 152 2.67 4.12 7.25
CA ALA A 152 3.89 3.70 7.94
C ALA A 152 4.19 2.22 7.71
N TRP A 153 3.16 1.37 7.77
CA TRP A 153 3.30 -0.05 7.48
C TRP A 153 3.76 -0.27 6.03
N CYS A 154 3.11 0.40 5.07
CA CYS A 154 3.45 0.34 3.66
C CYS A 154 4.90 0.79 3.42
N ALA A 155 5.32 1.90 4.04
CA ALA A 155 6.69 2.41 3.93
C ALA A 155 7.73 1.40 4.44
N GLY A 156 7.51 0.80 5.61
CA GLY A 156 8.39 -0.23 6.17
C GLY A 156 8.45 -1.49 5.30
N PHE A 157 7.30 -1.95 4.81
CA PHE A 157 7.21 -3.09 3.90
C PHE A 157 7.98 -2.84 2.60
N LEU A 158 7.72 -1.71 1.93
CA LEU A 158 8.40 -1.35 0.68
C LEU A 158 9.89 -1.12 0.87
N TYR A 159 10.31 -0.54 2.02
CA TYR A 159 11.73 -0.42 2.35
C TYR A 159 12.42 -1.80 2.38
N GLY A 160 11.82 -2.79 3.03
CA GLY A 160 12.33 -4.15 3.02
C GLY A 160 12.36 -4.75 1.62
N TRP A 161 11.29 -4.58 0.87
CA TRP A 161 11.13 -5.14 -0.48
C TRP A 161 12.18 -4.59 -1.47
N VAL A 162 12.37 -3.26 -1.53
CA VAL A 162 13.38 -2.65 -2.42
C VAL A 162 14.82 -2.98 -2.00
N ASN A 163 15.04 -3.36 -0.75
CA ASN A 163 16.32 -3.86 -0.25
C ASN A 163 16.46 -5.39 -0.34
N HIS A 164 15.58 -6.06 -1.10
CA HIS A 164 15.61 -7.50 -1.37
C HIS A 164 15.58 -8.37 -0.10
N ARG A 165 14.86 -7.91 0.92
CA ARG A 165 14.63 -8.68 2.14
C ARG A 165 13.57 -9.77 1.90
N SER A 166 13.54 -10.79 2.75
CA SER A 166 12.48 -11.80 2.71
C SER A 166 11.09 -11.16 2.96
N LEU A 167 10.00 -11.79 2.48
CA LEU A 167 8.64 -11.28 2.77
C LEU A 167 8.34 -11.26 4.27
N ASN A 168 8.93 -12.17 5.05
CA ASN A 168 8.85 -12.12 6.51
C ASN A 168 9.50 -10.85 7.08
N ASP A 169 10.69 -10.48 6.61
CA ASP A 169 11.36 -9.26 7.06
C ASP A 169 10.60 -8.01 6.61
N CYS A 170 10.10 -7.98 5.36
CA CYS A 170 9.26 -6.88 4.88
C CYS A 170 8.03 -6.68 5.76
N ALA A 171 7.31 -7.76 6.09
CA ALA A 171 6.15 -7.71 6.97
C ALA A 171 6.51 -7.23 8.39
N ARG A 172 7.64 -7.70 8.93
CA ARG A 172 8.16 -7.28 10.23
C ARG A 172 8.51 -5.79 10.24
N TYR A 173 9.17 -5.29 9.19
CA TYR A 173 9.49 -3.86 9.07
C TYR A 173 8.23 -3.00 8.99
N GLY A 174 7.25 -3.40 8.19
CA GLY A 174 5.95 -2.74 8.14
C GLY A 174 5.27 -2.70 9.50
N THR A 175 5.21 -3.84 10.19
CA THR A 175 4.60 -3.96 11.52
C THR A 175 5.31 -3.07 12.53
N HIS A 176 6.64 -3.04 12.54
CA HIS A 176 7.43 -2.17 13.42
C HIS A 176 7.13 -0.68 13.14
N CYS A 177 7.14 -0.25 11.88
CA CYS A 177 6.82 1.14 11.53
C CYS A 177 5.40 1.54 11.98
N ALA A 178 4.41 0.67 11.77
CA ALA A 178 3.05 0.92 12.21
C ALA A 178 2.96 1.01 13.74
N SER A 179 3.65 0.12 14.46
CA SER A 179 3.66 0.15 15.92
C SER A 179 4.27 1.43 16.49
N GLN A 180 5.28 1.99 15.84
CA GLN A 180 5.89 3.26 16.27
C GLN A 180 4.95 4.46 16.05
N VAL A 181 4.31 4.55 14.87
CA VAL A 181 3.47 5.72 14.57
C VAL A 181 2.23 5.79 15.43
N ILE A 182 1.62 4.67 15.80
CA ILE A 182 0.38 4.68 16.61
C ILE A 182 0.57 5.05 18.09
N GLN A 183 1.80 5.14 18.56
CA GLN A 183 2.14 5.52 19.93
C GLN A 183 2.36 7.05 20.09
N GLN A 184 2.12 7.83 19.05
CA GLN A 184 2.26 9.28 19.04
C GLN A 184 1.06 9.95 18.38
N LEU A 185 0.96 11.28 18.47
CA LEU A 185 -0.04 12.05 17.75
C LEU A 185 0.49 12.43 16.35
N GLY A 186 -0.33 12.16 15.33
CA GLY A 186 -0.01 12.49 13.93
C GLY A 186 0.75 11.38 13.21
N ALA A 187 0.77 11.48 11.89
CA ALA A 187 1.18 10.42 10.97
C ALA A 187 2.70 10.34 10.71
N ARG A 188 3.50 11.25 11.27
CA ARG A 188 4.95 11.30 10.98
C ARG A 188 5.73 10.60 12.07
N ILE A 189 6.56 9.66 11.66
CA ILE A 189 7.47 8.93 12.55
C ILE A 189 8.68 9.79 12.88
N GLU A 190 9.16 9.69 14.14
CA GLU A 190 10.37 10.37 14.60
C GLU A 190 11.62 9.92 13.81
N PRO A 191 12.61 10.82 13.65
CA PRO A 191 13.89 10.44 13.03
C PRO A 191 14.61 9.33 13.81
N GLY A 192 15.21 8.40 13.07
CA GLY A 192 15.97 7.28 13.66
C GLY A 192 15.37 5.90 13.39
N LEU A 193 14.09 5.84 12.99
CA LEU A 193 13.44 4.56 12.68
C LEU A 193 14.19 3.75 11.61
N LEU A 194 14.81 4.42 10.63
CA LEU A 194 15.59 3.72 9.61
C LEU A 194 16.78 2.94 10.19
N ASP A 195 17.45 3.50 11.20
CA ASP A 195 18.57 2.83 11.90
C ASP A 195 18.06 1.62 12.69
N GLU A 196 16.87 1.73 13.26
CA GLU A 196 16.20 0.62 13.96
C GLU A 196 15.87 -0.52 12.98
N LEU A 197 15.29 -0.21 11.80
CA LEU A 197 15.00 -1.22 10.78
C LEU A 197 16.24 -1.95 10.29
N GLN A 198 17.39 -1.28 10.22
CA GLN A 198 18.65 -1.90 9.83
C GLN A 198 19.20 -2.87 10.90
N SER A 199 18.74 -2.74 12.14
CA SER A 199 19.13 -3.58 13.26
C SER A 199 18.20 -4.78 13.49
N LEU A 200 17.01 -4.78 12.88
CA LEU A 200 16.04 -5.87 12.87
C LEU A 200 16.41 -6.97 11.87
#